data_8e900fe08117d729a2ce379126952494
#
_entry.id   8e900fe08117d729a2ce379126952494
#
_cell.length_a   1.000
_cell.length_b   1.000
_cell.length_c   1.000
_cell.angle_alpha   90.00
_cell.angle_beta   90.00
_cell.angle_gamma   90.00
#
_symmetry.space_group_name_H-M   'P 1'
#
loop_
_entity.id
_entity.type
_entity.pdbx_description
1 polymer ?
#
loop_
_entity_poly.entity_id
_entity_poly.type
_entity_poly.pdbx_seq_one_letter_code
_entity_poly.pdbx_strand_id
1 'polypeptide(L)'
;MISLRTIYQKDLSPHLLDKLAAFLGEGFPTDSKELWLKRFSVWWNSNPAISETTPCGWMLADFDDLTVYGFRGNIPVNYQHNQDRLLGSASTAWYVSKEMRREYSTKIFEQQLLMDDVDLFVATTPAPPVKKRMLKNGFRVINEGEFTTIYPTITNLHLFASQLSKKFAREAIAKKGCDYQITKILASGFSIVSRCLPRPGNSSKKLVQSDGKYEIRQCLDVTEYLAYVSLHLEVDTVEYTKDVNTLQWLLFSHEIQNLLSRTVNLIFTESGEYVGYFIYDLEQMYGEKTLRIREMKLLHNDMQILSLIVKHAKTAARNNACFGVFVTGLSPEHGLYEMLEKKFLLKLRSEGRYCVLFRGGGDEMYSMYRMSDLDPDGGVI
;
A
#
# COMPACT_ATOMS: atom_id res chain seq x y z
N MET A 1 -2.43 -22.95 -27.70
CA MET A 1 -3.81 -23.16 -27.15
C MET A 1 -4.00 -22.38 -25.85
N ILE A 2 -5.07 -21.58 -25.73
CA ILE A 2 -5.33 -20.77 -24.50
C ILE A 2 -5.74 -21.68 -23.35
N SER A 3 -5.05 -21.56 -22.22
CA SER A 3 -5.36 -22.29 -20.98
C SER A 3 -5.12 -21.46 -19.74
N LEU A 4 -5.82 -21.79 -18.65
CA LEU A 4 -5.63 -21.19 -17.33
C LEU A 4 -4.70 -22.09 -16.53
N ARG A 5 -3.58 -21.53 -16.03
CA ARG A 5 -2.59 -22.26 -15.23
C ARG A 5 -2.24 -21.52 -13.96
N THR A 6 -1.93 -22.26 -12.91
CA THR A 6 -1.26 -21.76 -11.70
C THR A 6 0.21 -21.55 -12.02
N ILE A 7 0.75 -20.40 -11.62
CA ILE A 7 2.14 -20.00 -11.82
C ILE A 7 2.86 -20.04 -10.47
N TYR A 8 3.97 -20.73 -10.43
CA TYR A 8 4.85 -20.86 -9.26
C TYR A 8 6.17 -20.12 -9.49
N GLN A 9 6.95 -19.94 -8.44
CA GLN A 9 8.23 -19.23 -8.53
C GLN A 9 9.17 -19.83 -9.58
N LYS A 10 9.22 -21.16 -9.70
CA LYS A 10 10.02 -21.86 -10.72
C LYS A 10 9.62 -21.57 -12.17
N ASP A 11 8.40 -21.12 -12.38
CA ASP A 11 7.87 -20.79 -13.73
C ASP A 11 8.23 -19.35 -14.16
N LEU A 12 8.68 -18.51 -13.22
CA LEU A 12 8.96 -17.10 -13.42
C LEU A 12 10.27 -16.86 -14.19
N SER A 13 10.29 -17.18 -15.47
CA SER A 13 11.41 -16.80 -16.33
C SER A 13 11.43 -15.29 -16.60
N PRO A 14 12.58 -14.67 -16.88
CA PRO A 14 12.64 -13.26 -17.26
C PRO A 14 11.74 -12.92 -18.45
N HIS A 15 11.59 -13.83 -19.39
CA HIS A 15 10.72 -13.65 -20.55
C HIS A 15 9.24 -13.65 -20.16
N LEU A 16 8.79 -14.55 -19.26
CA LEU A 16 7.43 -14.56 -18.74
C LEU A 16 7.12 -13.29 -17.96
N LEU A 17 8.01 -12.87 -17.07
CA LEU A 17 7.86 -11.62 -16.29
C LEU A 17 7.75 -10.40 -17.20
N ASP A 18 8.54 -10.36 -18.28
CA ASP A 18 8.51 -9.28 -19.27
C ASP A 18 7.15 -9.19 -20.00
N LYS A 19 6.63 -10.33 -20.46
CA LYS A 19 5.30 -10.42 -21.08
C LYS A 19 4.18 -10.06 -20.11
N LEU A 20 4.25 -10.55 -18.88
CA LEU A 20 3.27 -10.26 -17.84
C LEU A 20 3.27 -8.77 -17.46
N ALA A 21 4.44 -8.16 -17.30
CA ALA A 21 4.57 -6.74 -17.02
C ALA A 21 4.01 -5.86 -18.16
N ALA A 22 4.24 -6.23 -19.40
CA ALA A 22 3.67 -5.54 -20.56
C ALA A 22 2.13 -5.64 -20.56
N PHE A 23 1.58 -6.85 -20.35
CA PHE A 23 0.13 -7.09 -20.28
C PHE A 23 -0.54 -6.30 -19.15
N LEU A 24 0.08 -6.27 -17.95
CA LEU A 24 -0.45 -5.51 -16.82
C LEU A 24 -0.37 -3.99 -17.07
N GLY A 25 0.66 -3.51 -17.78
CA GLY A 25 0.74 -2.11 -18.22
C GLY A 25 -0.45 -1.67 -19.10
N GLU A 26 -1.02 -2.58 -19.90
CA GLU A 26 -2.25 -2.31 -20.67
C GLU A 26 -3.48 -2.19 -19.74
N GLY A 27 -3.59 -3.05 -18.74
CA GLY A 27 -4.67 -3.05 -17.77
C GLY A 27 -4.61 -1.91 -16.76
N PHE A 28 -3.41 -1.48 -16.43
CA PHE A 28 -3.09 -0.43 -15.47
C PHE A 28 -2.19 0.64 -16.11
N PRO A 29 -2.71 1.47 -17.02
CA PRO A 29 -1.93 2.35 -17.88
C PRO A 29 -1.17 3.47 -17.13
N THR A 30 -1.28 3.53 -15.81
CA THR A 30 -0.53 4.48 -14.96
C THR A 30 0.79 3.92 -14.48
N ASP A 31 0.96 2.62 -14.61
CA ASP A 31 2.07 1.87 -14.06
C ASP A 31 2.94 1.40 -15.22
N SER A 32 4.21 1.80 -15.18
CA SER A 32 5.14 1.39 -16.23
C SER A 32 5.50 -0.09 -16.13
N LYS A 33 5.98 -0.66 -17.22
CA LYS A 33 6.50 -2.03 -17.25
C LYS A 33 7.61 -2.23 -16.21
N GLU A 34 8.50 -1.26 -16.06
CA GLU A 34 9.60 -1.29 -15.10
C GLU A 34 9.08 -1.31 -13.65
N LEU A 35 7.98 -0.60 -13.38
CA LEU A 35 7.34 -0.63 -12.08
C LEU A 35 6.77 -2.01 -11.76
N TRP A 36 6.13 -2.67 -12.75
CA TRP A 36 5.65 -4.05 -12.57
C TRP A 36 6.77 -5.03 -12.29
N LEU A 37 7.89 -4.95 -13.01
CA LEU A 37 9.05 -5.81 -12.77
C LEU A 37 9.63 -5.62 -11.36
N LYS A 38 9.68 -4.40 -10.85
CA LYS A 38 10.08 -4.12 -9.46
C LYS A 38 9.09 -4.71 -8.45
N ARG A 39 7.76 -4.60 -8.69
CA ARG A 39 6.74 -5.22 -7.84
C ARG A 39 6.89 -6.73 -7.79
N PHE A 40 7.09 -7.40 -8.92
CA PHE A 40 7.29 -8.85 -8.96
C PHE A 40 8.50 -9.28 -8.14
N SER A 41 9.58 -8.49 -8.19
CA SER A 41 10.76 -8.76 -7.35
C SER A 41 10.44 -8.70 -5.87
N VAL A 42 9.70 -7.68 -5.41
CA VAL A 42 9.25 -7.56 -4.01
C VAL A 42 8.28 -8.69 -3.65
N TRP A 43 7.29 -8.97 -4.50
CA TRP A 43 6.21 -9.91 -4.17
C TRP A 43 6.68 -11.36 -4.09
N TRP A 44 7.67 -11.75 -4.91
CA TRP A 44 7.99 -13.17 -5.09
C TRP A 44 9.46 -13.53 -4.88
N ASN A 45 10.43 -12.66 -5.21
CA ASN A 45 11.83 -13.05 -5.11
C ASN A 45 12.37 -13.01 -3.67
N SER A 46 12.04 -11.96 -2.92
CA SER A 46 12.52 -11.77 -1.55
C SER A 46 11.48 -12.10 -0.47
N ASN A 47 10.29 -12.53 -0.86
CA ASN A 47 9.19 -12.79 0.06
C ASN A 47 9.42 -14.09 0.85
N PRO A 48 9.55 -14.04 2.19
CA PRO A 48 9.84 -15.23 3.02
C PRO A 48 8.67 -16.21 3.13
N ALA A 49 7.44 -15.81 2.73
CA ALA A 49 6.28 -16.70 2.74
C ALA A 49 6.13 -17.50 1.43
N ILE A 50 7.02 -17.30 0.45
CA ILE A 50 7.05 -18.08 -0.79
C ILE A 50 7.76 -19.42 -0.53
N SER A 51 7.12 -20.50 -1.01
CA SER A 51 7.68 -21.85 -1.11
C SER A 51 7.56 -22.35 -2.55
N GLU A 52 8.15 -23.50 -2.84
CA GLU A 52 8.04 -24.13 -4.17
C GLU A 52 6.60 -24.47 -4.57
N THR A 53 5.73 -24.69 -3.58
CA THR A 53 4.31 -25.04 -3.76
C THR A 53 3.37 -23.84 -3.64
N THR A 54 3.89 -22.68 -3.26
CA THR A 54 3.07 -21.46 -3.11
C THR A 54 2.83 -20.82 -4.47
N PRO A 55 1.57 -20.65 -4.92
CA PRO A 55 1.26 -19.94 -6.16
C PRO A 55 1.70 -18.47 -6.10
N CYS A 56 2.38 -18.01 -7.14
CA CYS A 56 2.61 -16.58 -7.40
C CYS A 56 1.38 -15.92 -8.07
N GLY A 57 0.52 -16.73 -8.67
CA GLY A 57 -0.71 -16.26 -9.30
C GLY A 57 -1.31 -17.28 -10.27
N TRP A 58 -2.36 -16.82 -10.95
CA TRP A 58 -3.09 -17.60 -11.97
C TRP A 58 -3.10 -16.81 -13.27
N MET A 59 -2.67 -17.46 -14.33
CA MET A 59 -2.50 -16.84 -15.64
C MET A 59 -3.29 -17.55 -16.71
N LEU A 60 -4.07 -16.80 -17.45
CA LEU A 60 -4.71 -17.22 -18.70
C LEU A 60 -3.82 -16.78 -19.86
N ALA A 61 -3.27 -17.73 -20.58
CA ALA A 61 -2.36 -17.44 -21.68
C ALA A 61 -2.42 -18.50 -22.78
N ASP A 62 -2.00 -18.16 -23.99
CA ASP A 62 -1.47 -19.11 -24.92
C ASP A 62 0.00 -19.34 -24.55
N PHE A 63 0.32 -20.54 -24.08
CA PHE A 63 1.65 -20.89 -23.59
C PHE A 63 2.61 -21.29 -24.71
N ASP A 64 2.14 -21.40 -25.93
CA ASP A 64 2.98 -21.74 -27.09
C ASP A 64 3.78 -20.49 -27.54
N ASP A 65 3.15 -19.30 -27.48
CA ASP A 65 3.76 -18.01 -27.83
C ASP A 65 3.84 -17.01 -26.67
N LEU A 66 3.41 -17.40 -25.46
CA LEU A 66 3.31 -16.58 -24.27
C LEU A 66 2.48 -15.29 -24.44
N THR A 67 1.36 -15.40 -25.18
CA THR A 67 0.37 -14.33 -25.24
C THR A 67 -0.55 -14.37 -24.02
N VAL A 68 -0.45 -13.35 -23.15
CA VAL A 68 -1.21 -13.28 -21.89
C VAL A 68 -2.57 -12.62 -22.14
N TYR A 69 -3.65 -13.24 -21.65
CA TYR A 69 -5.03 -12.76 -21.74
C TYR A 69 -5.65 -12.46 -20.39
N GLY A 70 -5.08 -12.94 -19.31
CA GLY A 70 -5.57 -12.69 -17.96
C GLY A 70 -4.55 -13.06 -16.91
N PHE A 71 -4.56 -12.30 -15.82
CA PHE A 71 -3.70 -12.58 -14.67
C PHE A 71 -4.38 -12.15 -13.38
N ARG A 72 -4.09 -12.87 -12.32
CA ARG A 72 -4.36 -12.50 -10.94
C ARG A 72 -3.16 -12.92 -10.11
N GLY A 73 -2.50 -11.96 -9.51
CA GLY A 73 -1.35 -12.18 -8.64
C GLY A 73 -1.77 -12.61 -7.24
N ASN A 74 -0.88 -13.35 -6.60
CA ASN A 74 -0.93 -13.75 -5.21
C ASN A 74 0.35 -13.29 -4.52
N ILE A 75 0.21 -12.62 -3.39
CA ILE A 75 1.31 -12.29 -2.48
C ILE A 75 1.05 -13.06 -1.19
N PRO A 76 1.76 -14.16 -0.94
CA PRO A 76 1.64 -14.85 0.34
C PRO A 76 2.22 -13.99 1.45
N VAL A 77 1.57 -13.99 2.61
CA VAL A 77 1.98 -13.20 3.78
C VAL A 77 1.82 -14.04 5.04
N ASN A 78 2.82 -14.06 5.88
CA ASN A 78 2.71 -14.63 7.19
C ASN A 78 2.04 -13.64 8.15
N TYR A 79 0.89 -14.04 8.67
CA TYR A 79 0.19 -13.34 9.73
C TYR A 79 0.38 -14.04 11.06
N GLN A 80 0.09 -13.35 12.13
CA GLN A 80 0.14 -13.86 13.49
C GLN A 80 -1.13 -13.47 14.23
N HIS A 81 -1.70 -14.44 14.95
CA HIS A 81 -2.73 -14.21 15.95
C HIS A 81 -2.28 -14.88 17.25
N ASN A 82 -1.96 -14.09 18.26
CA ASN A 82 -1.33 -14.58 19.50
C ASN A 82 -0.02 -15.35 19.19
N GLN A 83 -0.01 -16.67 19.45
CA GLN A 83 1.12 -17.55 19.14
C GLN A 83 0.94 -18.34 17.83
N ASP A 84 -0.24 -18.28 17.24
CA ASP A 84 -0.58 -19.01 16.03
C ASP A 84 -0.10 -18.25 14.79
N ARG A 85 0.58 -18.96 13.89
CA ARG A 85 0.95 -18.45 12.57
C ARG A 85 -0.16 -18.77 11.59
N LEU A 86 -0.54 -17.77 10.80
CA LEU A 86 -1.55 -17.88 9.77
C LEU A 86 -0.93 -17.55 8.41
N LEU A 87 -1.19 -18.37 7.40
CA LEU A 87 -0.80 -18.06 6.04
C LEU A 87 -1.90 -17.27 5.35
N GLY A 88 -1.58 -16.07 4.92
CA GLY A 88 -2.46 -15.22 4.15
C GLY A 88 -2.15 -15.24 2.66
N SER A 89 -3.16 -15.03 1.83
CA SER A 89 -3.08 -14.81 0.39
C SER A 89 -3.61 -13.41 0.07
N ALA A 90 -2.71 -12.47 -0.19
CA ALA A 90 -3.08 -11.14 -0.62
C ALA A 90 -3.25 -11.10 -2.15
N SER A 91 -4.45 -10.73 -2.59
CA SER A 91 -4.83 -10.67 -3.99
C SER A 91 -4.36 -9.38 -4.63
N THR A 92 -3.65 -9.47 -5.74
CA THR A 92 -3.12 -8.30 -6.45
C THR A 92 -3.25 -8.42 -7.97
N ALA A 93 -3.06 -7.33 -8.71
CA ALA A 93 -2.90 -7.27 -10.16
C ALA A 93 -3.96 -8.08 -10.95
N TRP A 94 -5.23 -8.03 -10.54
CA TRP A 94 -6.28 -8.76 -11.23
C TRP A 94 -6.74 -8.01 -12.48
N TYR A 95 -6.29 -8.50 -13.62
CA TYR A 95 -6.69 -7.99 -14.92
C TYR A 95 -6.96 -9.13 -15.90
N VAL A 96 -8.02 -9.02 -16.68
CA VAL A 96 -8.39 -9.94 -17.77
C VAL A 96 -8.73 -9.11 -18.99
N SER A 97 -8.20 -9.46 -20.13
CA SER A 97 -8.48 -8.79 -21.41
C SER A 97 -9.99 -8.76 -21.71
N LYS A 98 -10.41 -7.75 -22.45
CA LYS A 98 -11.85 -7.48 -22.64
C LYS A 98 -12.59 -8.67 -23.26
N GLU A 99 -11.99 -9.33 -24.22
CA GLU A 99 -12.53 -10.48 -24.97
C GLU A 99 -12.68 -11.72 -24.09
N MET A 100 -11.76 -11.95 -23.14
CA MET A 100 -11.76 -13.11 -22.24
C MET A 100 -12.50 -12.87 -20.92
N ARG A 101 -12.82 -11.63 -20.59
CA ARG A 101 -13.33 -11.23 -19.26
C ARG A 101 -14.61 -11.93 -18.86
N ARG A 102 -15.54 -12.09 -19.81
CA ARG A 102 -16.85 -12.70 -19.52
C ARG A 102 -16.72 -14.15 -19.08
N GLU A 103 -15.82 -14.89 -19.69
CA GLU A 103 -15.64 -16.33 -19.44
C GLU A 103 -14.67 -16.61 -18.29
N TYR A 104 -13.53 -15.92 -18.24
CA TYR A 104 -12.43 -16.32 -17.39
C TYR A 104 -12.25 -15.49 -16.12
N SER A 105 -12.84 -14.30 -16.02
CA SER A 105 -12.65 -13.46 -14.83
C SER A 105 -13.11 -14.18 -13.55
N THR A 106 -14.21 -14.93 -13.59
CA THR A 106 -14.69 -15.74 -12.46
C THR A 106 -13.78 -16.92 -12.19
N LYS A 107 -13.42 -17.66 -13.24
CA LYS A 107 -12.58 -18.85 -13.13
C LYS A 107 -11.23 -18.55 -12.49
N ILE A 108 -10.58 -17.43 -12.88
CA ILE A 108 -9.32 -16.99 -12.27
C ILE A 108 -9.50 -16.65 -10.79
N PHE A 109 -10.61 -16.00 -10.41
CA PHE A 109 -10.90 -15.68 -9.01
C PHE A 109 -11.10 -16.94 -8.17
N GLU A 110 -11.84 -17.91 -8.67
CA GLU A 110 -12.13 -19.17 -7.98
C GLU A 110 -10.86 -19.99 -7.71
N GLN A 111 -9.86 -19.93 -8.62
CA GLN A 111 -8.58 -20.62 -8.40
C GLN A 111 -7.87 -20.19 -7.10
N GLN A 112 -7.94 -18.91 -6.73
CA GLN A 112 -7.36 -18.48 -5.45
C GLN A 112 -8.09 -19.11 -4.27
N LEU A 113 -9.41 -19.23 -4.33
CA LEU A 113 -10.21 -19.79 -3.24
C LEU A 113 -10.05 -21.31 -3.09
N LEU A 114 -9.42 -21.99 -4.05
CA LEU A 114 -9.10 -23.42 -3.97
C LEU A 114 -7.81 -23.74 -3.24
N MET A 115 -7.05 -22.72 -2.79
CA MET A 115 -5.84 -22.94 -1.98
C MET A 115 -6.24 -23.45 -0.59
N ASP A 116 -5.93 -24.72 -0.29
CA ASP A 116 -6.36 -25.37 0.96
C ASP A 116 -5.45 -25.06 2.17
N ASP A 117 -4.24 -24.59 1.91
CA ASP A 117 -3.20 -24.24 2.88
C ASP A 117 -3.23 -22.79 3.34
N VAL A 118 -4.25 -22.01 2.94
CA VAL A 118 -4.38 -20.58 3.27
C VAL A 118 -5.46 -20.37 4.33
N ASP A 119 -5.10 -19.71 5.42
CA ASP A 119 -5.99 -19.38 6.53
C ASP A 119 -6.84 -18.14 6.28
N LEU A 120 -6.30 -17.15 5.53
CA LEU A 120 -7.03 -15.93 5.21
C LEU A 120 -6.69 -15.39 3.82
N PHE A 121 -7.70 -14.81 3.18
CA PHE A 121 -7.57 -14.10 1.91
C PHE A 121 -7.79 -12.60 2.13
N VAL A 122 -6.90 -11.79 1.58
CA VAL A 122 -6.94 -10.33 1.73
C VAL A 122 -6.98 -9.66 0.37
N ALA A 123 -7.78 -8.61 0.23
CA ALA A 123 -7.76 -7.70 -0.89
C ALA A 123 -7.90 -6.27 -0.36
N THR A 124 -6.89 -5.46 -0.57
CA THR A 124 -6.79 -4.13 0.03
C THR A 124 -7.52 -3.05 -0.76
N THR A 125 -7.59 -3.18 -2.07
CA THR A 125 -8.16 -2.15 -2.96
C THR A 125 -9.05 -2.73 -4.07
N PRO A 126 -10.02 -3.61 -3.75
CA PRO A 126 -10.85 -4.20 -4.78
C PRO A 126 -11.72 -3.14 -5.47
N ALA A 127 -11.70 -3.09 -6.81
CA ALA A 127 -12.64 -2.28 -7.58
C ALA A 127 -14.10 -2.68 -7.26
N PRO A 128 -15.09 -1.76 -7.37
CA PRO A 128 -16.47 -2.04 -6.96
C PRO A 128 -17.08 -3.34 -7.50
N PRO A 129 -16.89 -3.74 -8.77
CA PRO A 129 -17.38 -5.03 -9.28
C PRO A 129 -16.69 -6.23 -8.62
N VAL A 130 -15.40 -6.10 -8.31
CA VAL A 130 -14.59 -7.12 -7.62
C VAL A 130 -15.06 -7.26 -6.17
N LYS A 131 -15.22 -6.13 -5.45
CA LYS A 131 -15.75 -6.09 -4.08
C LYS A 131 -17.10 -6.82 -3.99
N LYS A 132 -18.03 -6.51 -4.91
CA LYS A 132 -19.33 -7.17 -4.96
C LYS A 132 -19.22 -8.69 -5.12
N ARG A 133 -18.26 -9.16 -5.91
CA ARG A 133 -17.99 -10.60 -6.08
C ARG A 133 -17.41 -11.22 -4.83
N MET A 134 -16.43 -10.56 -4.21
CA MET A 134 -15.82 -11.02 -2.96
C MET A 134 -16.87 -11.19 -1.85
N LEU A 135 -17.73 -10.19 -1.65
CA LEU A 135 -18.82 -10.28 -0.67
C LEU A 135 -19.76 -11.47 -0.92
N LYS A 136 -20.06 -11.79 -2.19
CA LYS A 136 -20.86 -12.97 -2.55
C LYS A 136 -20.16 -14.30 -2.21
N ASN A 137 -18.83 -14.29 -2.07
CA ASN A 137 -18.03 -15.46 -1.70
C ASN A 137 -17.59 -15.43 -0.23
N GLY A 138 -18.33 -14.72 0.62
CA GLY A 138 -18.12 -14.73 2.06
C GLY A 138 -17.08 -13.74 2.60
N PHE A 139 -16.42 -12.96 1.75
CA PHE A 139 -15.55 -11.89 2.22
C PHE A 139 -16.35 -10.86 3.01
N ARG A 140 -15.72 -10.28 4.01
CA ARG A 140 -16.25 -9.14 4.76
C ARG A 140 -15.41 -7.91 4.53
N VAL A 141 -16.02 -6.75 4.55
CA VAL A 141 -15.31 -5.47 4.58
C VAL A 141 -14.83 -5.23 6.00
N ILE A 142 -13.52 -5.06 6.15
CA ILE A 142 -12.94 -4.68 7.42
C ILE A 142 -12.94 -3.15 7.50
N ASN A 143 -13.27 -2.62 8.67
CA ASN A 143 -13.38 -1.18 8.92
C ASN A 143 -14.32 -0.53 7.89
N GLU A 144 -15.62 -0.80 8.00
CA GLU A 144 -16.66 -0.19 7.14
C GLU A 144 -16.73 1.34 7.28
N GLY A 145 -15.92 1.91 8.19
CA GLY A 145 -15.72 3.33 8.33
C GLY A 145 -14.99 3.95 7.12
N GLU A 146 -15.10 5.25 7.03
CA GLU A 146 -14.43 6.04 5.98
C GLU A 146 -12.90 6.01 6.18
N PHE A 147 -12.17 5.55 5.17
CA PHE A 147 -10.73 5.79 5.09
C PHE A 147 -10.48 7.27 4.86
N THR A 148 -9.71 7.86 5.72
CA THR A 148 -9.33 9.26 5.56
C THR A 148 -7.87 9.36 5.18
N THR A 149 -7.60 10.01 4.05
CA THR A 149 -6.25 10.48 3.72
C THR A 149 -6.11 11.90 4.27
N ILE A 150 -5.18 12.08 5.19
CA ILE A 150 -4.87 13.38 5.78
C ILE A 150 -3.58 13.91 5.14
N TYR A 151 -3.59 15.16 4.73
CA TYR A 151 -2.41 15.87 4.24
C TYR A 151 -1.86 16.80 5.32
N PRO A 152 -0.94 16.32 6.16
CA PRO A 152 -0.32 17.15 7.21
C PRO A 152 0.37 18.39 6.66
N THR A 153 0.90 18.31 5.45
CA THR A 153 1.53 19.46 4.81
C THR A 153 1.63 19.29 3.30
N ILE A 154 1.46 20.41 2.59
CA ILE A 154 1.78 20.54 1.18
C ILE A 154 3.11 21.27 1.09
N THR A 155 4.10 20.65 0.48
CA THR A 155 5.47 21.21 0.36
C THR A 155 5.69 21.94 -0.95
N ASN A 156 4.92 21.55 -1.99
CA ASN A 156 4.98 22.13 -3.32
C ASN A 156 3.57 22.26 -3.89
N LEU A 157 3.01 23.46 -3.81
CA LEU A 157 1.63 23.71 -4.21
C LEU A 157 1.42 23.51 -5.72
N HIS A 158 2.43 23.82 -6.54
CA HIS A 158 2.38 23.59 -7.99
C HIS A 158 2.21 22.08 -8.31
N LEU A 159 3.06 21.22 -7.74
CA LEU A 159 2.98 19.78 -7.95
C LEU A 159 1.70 19.18 -7.37
N PHE A 160 1.23 19.70 -6.22
CA PHE A 160 -0.03 19.28 -5.62
C PHE A 160 -1.23 19.61 -6.51
N ALA A 161 -1.30 20.81 -7.06
CA ALA A 161 -2.35 21.18 -8.00
C ALA A 161 -2.30 20.34 -9.30
N SER A 162 -1.09 20.04 -9.80
CA SER A 162 -0.88 19.13 -10.93
C SER A 162 -1.41 17.72 -10.62
N GLN A 163 -1.11 17.18 -9.45
CA GLN A 163 -1.60 15.89 -8.98
C GLN A 163 -3.14 15.84 -8.90
N LEU A 164 -3.77 16.89 -8.33
CA LEU A 164 -5.23 16.97 -8.27
C LEU A 164 -5.86 17.05 -9.67
N SER A 165 -5.26 17.82 -10.57
CA SER A 165 -5.71 17.88 -11.97
C SER A 165 -5.70 16.49 -12.62
N LYS A 166 -4.61 15.73 -12.49
CA LYS A 166 -4.47 14.37 -13.02
C LYS A 166 -5.48 13.40 -12.39
N LYS A 167 -5.69 13.50 -11.06
CA LYS A 167 -6.67 12.69 -10.34
C LYS A 167 -8.08 12.94 -10.87
N PHE A 168 -8.52 14.19 -10.94
CA PHE A 168 -9.85 14.53 -11.44
C PHE A 168 -10.04 14.22 -12.93
N ALA A 169 -9.00 14.36 -13.75
CA ALA A 169 -9.07 13.95 -15.15
C ALA A 169 -9.35 12.44 -15.29
N ARG A 170 -8.75 11.60 -14.45
CA ARG A 170 -9.04 10.15 -14.42
C ARG A 170 -10.44 9.83 -13.91
N GLU A 171 -10.85 10.47 -12.82
CA GLU A 171 -12.20 10.28 -12.28
C GLU A 171 -13.28 10.69 -13.30
N ALA A 172 -13.02 11.73 -14.13
CA ALA A 172 -13.91 12.13 -15.19
C ALA A 172 -14.13 11.04 -16.24
N ILE A 173 -13.10 10.26 -16.59
CA ILE A 173 -13.22 9.15 -17.57
C ILE A 173 -14.20 8.08 -17.07
N ALA A 174 -14.27 7.86 -15.76
CA ALA A 174 -15.14 6.85 -15.14
C ALA A 174 -16.58 7.34 -14.91
N LYS A 175 -16.85 8.64 -15.04
CA LYS A 175 -18.15 9.28 -14.76
C LYS A 175 -18.91 9.63 -16.04
N LYS A 176 -20.22 9.81 -15.91
CA LYS A 176 -21.12 10.19 -17.03
C LYS A 176 -22.00 11.38 -16.62
N GLY A 177 -22.53 12.09 -17.61
CA GLY A 177 -23.49 13.17 -17.37
C GLY A 177 -22.90 14.39 -16.65
N CYS A 178 -23.66 14.97 -15.74
CA CYS A 178 -23.29 16.18 -14.99
C CYS A 178 -22.00 16.01 -14.19
N ASP A 179 -21.81 14.86 -13.56
CA ASP A 179 -20.62 14.55 -12.77
C ASP A 179 -19.34 14.52 -13.61
N TYR A 180 -19.45 14.09 -14.87
CA TYR A 180 -18.34 14.17 -15.83
C TYR A 180 -17.94 15.61 -16.08
N GLN A 181 -18.91 16.50 -16.35
CA GLN A 181 -18.63 17.92 -16.63
C GLN A 181 -17.99 18.62 -15.44
N ILE A 182 -18.52 18.42 -14.23
CA ILE A 182 -17.98 19.02 -13.00
C ILE A 182 -16.53 18.53 -12.78
N THR A 183 -16.29 17.24 -12.89
CA THR A 183 -14.97 16.66 -12.67
C THR A 183 -13.95 17.15 -13.71
N LYS A 184 -14.38 17.32 -14.97
CA LYS A 184 -13.57 17.90 -16.05
C LYS A 184 -13.23 19.37 -15.81
N ILE A 185 -14.18 20.17 -15.32
CA ILE A 185 -13.96 21.58 -14.96
C ILE A 185 -12.93 21.67 -13.82
N LEU A 186 -13.05 20.82 -12.78
CA LEU A 186 -12.10 20.76 -11.69
C LEU A 186 -10.69 20.39 -12.17
N ALA A 187 -10.57 19.37 -13.02
CA ALA A 187 -9.30 18.97 -13.62
C ALA A 187 -8.63 20.13 -14.38
N SER A 188 -9.42 20.85 -15.20
CA SER A 188 -8.94 22.00 -15.97
C SER A 188 -8.55 23.16 -15.06
N GLY A 189 -9.36 23.46 -14.03
CA GLY A 189 -9.08 24.52 -13.05
C GLY A 189 -7.76 24.27 -12.31
N PHE A 190 -7.54 23.07 -11.79
CA PHE A 190 -6.29 22.71 -11.13
C PHE A 190 -5.09 22.72 -12.09
N SER A 191 -5.27 22.36 -13.36
CA SER A 191 -4.22 22.46 -14.37
C SER A 191 -3.79 23.92 -14.61
N ILE A 192 -4.74 24.85 -14.69
CA ILE A 192 -4.46 26.29 -14.83
C ILE A 192 -3.74 26.80 -13.58
N VAL A 193 -4.28 26.50 -12.40
CA VAL A 193 -3.67 26.91 -11.12
C VAL A 193 -2.24 26.40 -11.02
N SER A 194 -1.98 25.13 -11.38
CA SER A 194 -0.64 24.58 -11.33
C SER A 194 0.35 25.34 -12.21
N ARG A 195 -0.08 25.83 -13.39
CA ARG A 195 0.79 26.59 -14.29
C ARG A 195 1.11 28.00 -13.78
N CYS A 196 0.19 28.58 -13.00
CA CYS A 196 0.34 29.92 -12.44
C CYS A 196 1.14 29.97 -11.15
N LEU A 197 1.34 28.82 -10.49
CA LEU A 197 2.05 28.77 -9.22
C LEU A 197 3.58 28.76 -9.43
N PRO A 198 4.35 29.47 -8.59
CA PRO A 198 5.79 29.46 -8.69
C PRO A 198 6.34 28.07 -8.38
N ARG A 199 7.35 27.65 -9.17
CA ARG A 199 8.11 26.43 -8.88
C ARG A 199 9.07 26.74 -7.73
N PRO A 200 9.01 25.99 -6.61
CA PRO A 200 9.96 26.21 -5.52
C PRO A 200 11.38 25.86 -5.99
N GLY A 201 12.35 26.68 -5.57
CA GLY A 201 13.75 26.37 -5.77
C GLY A 201 14.16 25.13 -4.94
N ASN A 202 15.10 24.36 -5.47
CA ASN A 202 15.70 23.24 -4.76
C ASN A 202 16.61 23.76 -3.64
N SER A 203 16.10 23.91 -2.42
CA SER A 203 16.91 24.18 -1.24
C SER A 203 16.91 22.95 -0.34
N SER A 204 18.03 22.24 -0.28
CA SER A 204 18.22 21.20 0.72
C SER A 204 18.27 21.83 2.11
N LYS A 205 17.46 21.33 3.03
CA LYS A 205 17.43 21.75 4.43
C LYS A 205 17.92 20.61 5.32
N LYS A 206 18.60 20.94 6.41
CA LYS A 206 18.96 19.94 7.41
C LYS A 206 17.69 19.26 7.92
N LEU A 207 17.70 17.93 7.94
CA LEU A 207 16.58 17.15 8.43
C LEU A 207 16.33 17.47 9.91
N VAL A 208 15.07 17.70 10.27
CA VAL A 208 14.68 17.97 11.67
C VAL A 208 14.64 16.63 12.40
N GLN A 209 15.54 16.44 13.35
CA GLN A 209 15.67 15.20 14.11
C GLN A 209 15.36 15.37 15.61
N SER A 210 15.30 16.60 16.12
CA SER A 210 14.98 16.88 17.53
C SER A 210 14.21 18.18 17.68
N ASP A 211 13.42 18.29 18.75
CA ASP A 211 12.77 19.52 19.21
C ASP A 211 13.17 19.92 20.61
N GLY A 212 14.23 19.29 21.17
CA GLY A 212 14.75 19.54 22.53
C GLY A 212 14.08 18.69 23.63
N LYS A 213 13.01 17.94 23.32
CA LYS A 213 12.37 16.97 24.23
C LYS A 213 12.40 15.56 23.66
N TYR A 214 12.26 15.45 22.33
CA TYR A 214 12.24 14.18 21.61
C TYR A 214 13.26 14.20 20.48
N GLU A 215 13.81 13.02 20.18
CA GLU A 215 14.75 12.79 19.08
C GLU A 215 14.24 11.72 18.14
N ILE A 216 14.38 11.94 16.82
CA ILE A 216 14.13 10.97 15.77
C ILE A 216 15.45 10.41 15.29
N ARG A 217 15.59 9.08 15.32
CA ARG A 217 16.75 8.34 14.80
C ARG A 217 16.29 7.42 13.68
N GLN A 218 16.98 7.42 12.55
CA GLN A 218 16.72 6.47 11.49
C GLN A 218 17.17 5.09 11.94
N CYS A 219 16.27 4.11 11.85
CA CYS A 219 16.57 2.71 12.06
C CYS A 219 17.17 2.12 10.78
N LEU A 220 18.29 1.43 10.88
CA LEU A 220 19.06 0.96 9.73
C LEU A 220 18.86 -0.52 9.41
N ASP A 221 18.45 -1.31 10.38
CA ASP A 221 18.27 -2.74 10.22
C ASP A 221 17.14 -3.31 11.09
N VAL A 222 16.78 -4.56 10.80
CA VAL A 222 15.69 -5.27 11.48
C VAL A 222 16.02 -5.60 12.95
N THR A 223 17.26 -5.77 13.29
CA THR A 223 17.69 -6.11 14.67
C THR A 223 17.46 -4.93 15.59
N GLU A 224 17.88 -3.72 15.14
CA GLU A 224 17.59 -2.49 15.84
C GLU A 224 16.08 -2.25 15.98
N TYR A 225 15.30 -2.46 14.89
CA TYR A 225 13.85 -2.31 14.92
C TYR A 225 13.20 -3.22 15.97
N LEU A 226 13.56 -4.51 15.97
CA LEU A 226 13.01 -5.50 16.90
C LEU A 226 13.38 -5.23 18.35
N ALA A 227 14.57 -4.70 18.61
CA ALA A 227 15.01 -4.38 19.97
C ALA A 227 14.06 -3.39 20.69
N TYR A 228 13.37 -2.55 19.95
CA TYR A 228 12.44 -1.56 20.50
C TYR A 228 10.97 -1.89 20.27
N VAL A 229 10.61 -2.36 19.09
CA VAL A 229 9.20 -2.53 18.70
C VAL A 229 8.58 -3.83 19.20
N SER A 230 9.37 -4.91 19.33
CA SER A 230 8.87 -6.19 19.85
C SER A 230 8.32 -6.14 21.29
N LEU A 231 8.74 -5.15 22.07
CA LEU A 231 8.27 -4.95 23.45
C LEU A 231 6.82 -4.45 23.54
N HIS A 232 6.19 -4.06 22.41
CA HIS A 232 4.91 -3.37 22.36
C HIS A 232 3.93 -4.02 21.36
N LEU A 233 3.96 -5.34 21.26
CA LEU A 233 3.01 -6.09 20.44
C LEU A 233 1.62 -6.01 21.05
N GLU A 234 0.63 -5.70 20.24
CA GLU A 234 -0.77 -5.77 20.66
C GLU A 234 -1.18 -7.23 20.84
N VAL A 235 -1.86 -7.54 21.93
CA VAL A 235 -2.44 -8.85 22.22
C VAL A 235 -3.80 -8.96 21.51
N ASP A 236 -4.20 -10.17 21.11
CA ASP A 236 -5.50 -10.45 20.46
C ASP A 236 -5.75 -9.71 19.13
N THR A 237 -4.69 -9.51 18.34
CA THR A 237 -4.82 -8.93 17.00
C THR A 237 -4.32 -9.92 15.94
N VAL A 238 -4.94 -9.87 14.74
CA VAL A 238 -4.42 -10.52 13.54
C VAL A 238 -3.66 -9.49 12.74
N GLU A 239 -2.33 -9.60 12.70
CA GLU A 239 -1.46 -8.69 11.95
C GLU A 239 -0.33 -9.49 11.27
N TYR A 240 0.39 -8.90 10.31
CA TYR A 240 1.54 -9.58 9.71
C TYR A 240 2.57 -9.96 10.79
N THR A 241 3.21 -11.13 10.59
CA THR A 241 4.18 -11.64 11.56
C THR A 241 5.38 -10.70 11.68
N LYS A 242 5.72 -10.33 12.92
CA LYS A 242 6.88 -9.48 13.24
C LYS A 242 8.14 -10.32 13.48
N ASP A 243 8.35 -11.37 12.69
CA ASP A 243 9.61 -12.09 12.68
C ASP A 243 10.68 -11.37 11.82
N VAL A 244 11.95 -11.74 12.05
CA VAL A 244 13.10 -11.13 11.38
C VAL A 244 12.97 -11.16 9.85
N ASN A 245 12.54 -12.29 9.28
CA ASN A 245 12.48 -12.46 7.82
C ASN A 245 11.37 -11.63 7.20
N THR A 246 10.18 -11.64 7.82
CA THR A 246 9.03 -10.83 7.35
C THR A 246 9.34 -9.33 7.44
N LEU A 247 9.92 -8.87 8.55
CA LEU A 247 10.30 -7.48 8.73
C LEU A 247 11.47 -7.07 7.85
N GLN A 248 12.47 -7.94 7.67
CA GLN A 248 13.56 -7.69 6.72
C GLN A 248 13.01 -7.50 5.31
N TRP A 249 12.08 -8.35 4.88
CA TRP A 249 11.42 -8.24 3.59
C TRP A 249 10.62 -6.94 3.45
N LEU A 250 9.71 -6.66 4.40
CA LEU A 250 8.79 -5.53 4.33
C LEU A 250 9.45 -4.16 4.52
N LEU A 251 10.51 -4.09 5.33
CA LEU A 251 11.07 -2.81 5.78
C LEU A 251 12.46 -2.50 5.20
N PHE A 252 13.31 -3.51 5.05
CA PHE A 252 14.74 -3.30 4.82
C PHE A 252 15.29 -4.00 3.57
N SER A 253 14.49 -4.82 2.85
CA SER A 253 15.00 -5.49 1.66
C SER A 253 15.41 -4.51 0.57
N HIS A 254 16.42 -4.90 -0.22
CA HIS A 254 16.88 -4.11 -1.35
C HIS A 254 15.77 -3.82 -2.36
N GLU A 255 14.88 -4.79 -2.58
CA GLU A 255 13.75 -4.71 -3.48
C GLU A 255 12.76 -3.62 -3.03
N ILE A 256 12.41 -3.58 -1.72
CA ILE A 256 11.51 -2.57 -1.18
C ILE A 256 12.15 -1.18 -1.23
N GLN A 257 13.46 -1.07 -0.98
CA GLN A 257 14.20 0.17 -1.09
C GLN A 257 14.23 0.69 -2.54
N ASN A 258 14.41 -0.18 -3.52
CA ASN A 258 14.37 0.18 -4.94
C ASN A 258 12.98 0.58 -5.43
N LEU A 259 11.93 0.06 -4.82
CA LEU A 259 10.56 0.33 -5.20
C LEU A 259 10.02 1.61 -4.53
N LEU A 260 10.22 1.76 -3.22
CA LEU A 260 9.53 2.75 -2.37
C LEU A 260 10.46 3.73 -1.65
N SER A 261 11.78 3.50 -1.63
CA SER A 261 12.71 4.26 -0.78
C SER A 261 12.19 4.39 0.66
N ARG A 262 11.86 3.26 1.27
CA ARG A 262 11.28 3.17 2.61
C ARG A 262 12.25 3.61 3.68
N THR A 263 11.77 4.37 4.65
CA THR A 263 12.55 4.82 5.81
C THR A 263 11.80 4.50 7.10
N VAL A 264 12.49 3.80 7.99
CA VAL A 264 12.03 3.48 9.35
C VAL A 264 12.67 4.44 10.32
N ASN A 265 11.89 5.02 11.24
CA ASN A 265 12.37 5.99 12.22
C ASN A 265 11.88 5.60 13.61
N LEU A 266 12.79 5.56 14.56
CA LEU A 266 12.53 5.38 15.98
C LEU A 266 12.51 6.73 16.68
N ILE A 267 11.73 6.87 17.74
CA ILE A 267 11.55 8.11 18.48
C ILE A 267 11.92 7.86 19.94
N PHE A 268 12.75 8.74 20.47
CA PHE A 268 13.25 8.67 21.85
C PHE A 268 13.02 10.00 22.57
N THR A 269 12.93 9.95 23.90
CA THR A 269 13.09 11.13 24.75
C THR A 269 14.55 11.57 24.74
N GLU A 270 14.85 12.78 25.25
CA GLU A 270 16.24 13.22 25.47
C GLU A 270 17.00 12.30 26.45
N SER A 271 16.30 11.63 27.37
CA SER A 271 16.90 10.64 28.27
C SER A 271 17.21 9.30 27.58
N GLY A 272 16.86 9.13 26.32
CA GLY A 272 17.08 7.91 25.53
C GLY A 272 16.00 6.85 25.69
N GLU A 273 14.87 7.16 26.32
CA GLU A 273 13.74 6.25 26.44
C GLU A 273 12.97 6.17 25.11
N TYR A 274 12.67 4.96 24.62
CA TYR A 274 11.88 4.74 23.42
C TYR A 274 10.40 5.11 23.65
N VAL A 275 9.83 5.88 22.73
CA VAL A 275 8.44 6.36 22.82
C VAL A 275 7.59 6.08 21.60
N GLY A 276 8.16 5.49 20.54
CA GLY A 276 7.41 5.11 19.36
C GLY A 276 8.23 5.07 18.07
N TYR A 277 7.55 4.82 16.96
CA TYR A 277 8.17 4.81 15.63
C TYR A 277 7.20 5.32 14.55
N PHE A 278 7.75 5.64 13.40
CA PHE A 278 6.99 5.86 12.17
C PHE A 278 7.78 5.40 10.95
N ILE A 279 7.05 4.99 9.93
CA ILE A 279 7.58 4.49 8.66
C ILE A 279 7.01 5.35 7.54
N TYR A 280 7.87 5.80 6.63
CA TYR A 280 7.42 6.49 5.43
C TYR A 280 8.10 6.00 4.17
N ASP A 281 7.41 6.17 3.05
CA ASP A 281 7.87 5.86 1.71
C ASP A 281 7.98 7.14 0.87
N LEU A 282 8.93 7.15 -0.05
CA LEU A 282 8.95 8.10 -1.16
C LEU A 282 8.41 7.39 -2.40
N GLU A 283 7.19 7.70 -2.77
CA GLU A 283 6.48 7.04 -3.87
C GLU A 283 6.06 8.02 -4.96
N GLN A 284 5.64 7.49 -6.11
CA GLN A 284 5.02 8.28 -7.16
C GLN A 284 3.49 8.10 -7.13
N MET A 285 2.78 9.20 -7.00
CA MET A 285 1.33 9.23 -7.09
C MET A 285 0.91 10.10 -8.27
N TYR A 286 0.23 9.50 -9.27
CA TYR A 286 -0.16 10.17 -10.51
C TYR A 286 1.00 10.87 -11.23
N GLY A 287 2.20 10.26 -11.18
CA GLY A 287 3.40 10.78 -11.80
C GLY A 287 4.10 11.91 -11.05
N GLU A 288 3.65 12.25 -9.85
CA GLU A 288 4.29 13.22 -8.97
C GLU A 288 4.86 12.54 -7.72
N LYS A 289 6.04 12.97 -7.27
CA LYS A 289 6.69 12.40 -6.10
C LYS A 289 6.03 12.87 -4.81
N THR A 290 5.81 11.95 -3.88
CA THR A 290 5.19 12.23 -2.59
C THR A 290 5.87 11.47 -1.47
N LEU A 291 5.73 11.96 -0.23
CA LEU A 291 6.09 11.23 0.97
C LEU A 291 4.82 10.75 1.66
N ARG A 292 4.73 9.45 1.84
CA ARG A 292 3.59 8.81 2.49
C ARG A 292 4.01 8.17 3.81
N ILE A 293 3.41 8.60 4.91
CA ILE A 293 3.55 7.91 6.20
C ILE A 293 2.64 6.69 6.15
N ARG A 294 3.25 5.51 6.22
CA ARG A 294 2.60 4.21 6.14
C ARG A 294 2.11 3.71 7.47
N GLU A 295 2.94 3.85 8.46
CA GLU A 295 2.65 3.36 9.80
C GLU A 295 3.24 4.34 10.83
N MET A 296 2.53 4.48 11.94
CA MET A 296 2.96 5.29 13.06
C MET A 296 2.37 4.69 14.33
N LYS A 297 3.23 4.30 15.28
CA LYS A 297 2.84 3.84 16.61
C LYS A 297 3.55 4.69 17.66
N LEU A 298 2.79 5.25 18.58
CA LEU A 298 3.28 6.02 19.72
C LEU A 298 2.82 5.33 20.99
N LEU A 299 3.71 5.21 21.98
CA LEU A 299 3.37 4.66 23.30
C LEU A 299 2.39 5.57 24.07
N HIS A 300 2.48 6.87 23.79
CA HIS A 300 1.59 7.87 24.34
C HIS A 300 1.15 8.84 23.25
N ASN A 301 -0.13 9.20 23.25
CA ASN A 301 -0.69 10.18 22.33
C ASN A 301 -0.22 11.60 22.70
N ASP A 302 1.02 11.96 22.32
CA ASP A 302 1.61 13.28 22.58
C ASP A 302 1.63 14.12 21.30
N MET A 303 0.96 15.28 21.34
CA MET A 303 0.91 16.25 20.23
C MET A 303 2.29 16.82 19.87
N GLN A 304 3.24 16.83 20.79
CA GLN A 304 4.59 17.33 20.55
C GLN A 304 5.36 16.33 19.68
N ILE A 305 5.25 15.03 20.00
CA ILE A 305 5.82 13.94 19.16
C ILE A 305 5.23 14.02 17.75
N LEU A 306 3.91 14.11 17.61
CA LEU A 306 3.25 14.22 16.32
C LEU A 306 3.72 15.44 15.53
N SER A 307 3.90 16.59 16.20
CA SER A 307 4.44 17.81 15.59
C SER A 307 5.86 17.61 15.08
N LEU A 308 6.69 16.91 15.83
CA LEU A 308 8.07 16.60 15.43
C LEU A 308 8.08 15.67 14.21
N ILE A 309 7.27 14.60 14.19
CA ILE A 309 7.12 13.70 13.04
C ILE A 309 6.74 14.50 11.79
N VAL A 310 5.72 15.35 11.87
CA VAL A 310 5.25 16.15 10.72
C VAL A 310 6.33 17.14 10.24
N LYS A 311 7.07 17.77 11.15
CA LYS A 311 8.19 18.66 10.78
C LYS A 311 9.32 17.89 10.10
N HIS A 312 9.66 16.70 10.60
CA HIS A 312 10.65 15.81 10.01
C HIS A 312 10.21 15.38 8.59
N ALA A 313 9.03 14.80 8.46
CA ALA A 313 8.48 14.35 7.18
C ALA A 313 8.36 15.50 6.16
N LYS A 314 7.95 16.70 6.60
CA LYS A 314 7.92 17.90 5.76
C LYS A 314 9.29 18.27 5.20
N THR A 315 10.33 18.16 6.03
CA THR A 315 11.70 18.46 5.62
C THR A 315 12.22 17.39 4.65
N ALA A 316 11.98 16.10 4.96
CA ALA A 316 12.30 14.99 4.07
C ALA A 316 11.59 15.12 2.71
N ALA A 317 10.30 15.45 2.72
CA ALA A 317 9.52 15.66 1.48
C ALA A 317 10.07 16.80 0.63
N ARG A 318 10.47 17.92 1.24
CA ARG A 318 11.11 19.04 0.53
C ARG A 318 12.44 18.67 -0.08
N ASN A 319 13.29 17.99 0.68
CA ASN A 319 14.62 17.55 0.21
C ASN A 319 14.53 16.55 -0.98
N ASN A 320 13.42 15.84 -1.07
CA ASN A 320 13.16 14.87 -2.14
C ASN A 320 12.23 15.42 -3.24
N ALA A 321 11.96 16.72 -3.27
CA ALA A 321 11.10 17.38 -4.25
C ALA A 321 9.67 16.80 -4.30
N CYS A 322 9.15 16.30 -3.18
CA CYS A 322 7.78 15.81 -3.08
C CYS A 322 6.77 16.96 -3.09
N PHE A 323 5.56 16.72 -3.60
CA PHE A 323 4.50 17.73 -3.54
C PHE A 323 3.90 17.88 -2.14
N GLY A 324 4.00 16.88 -1.29
CA GLY A 324 3.46 16.93 0.07
C GLY A 324 3.79 15.69 0.89
N VAL A 325 3.31 15.72 2.12
CA VAL A 325 3.27 14.57 3.04
C VAL A 325 1.82 14.19 3.21
N PHE A 326 1.51 12.90 3.19
CA PHE A 326 0.19 12.43 3.54
C PHE A 326 0.26 11.15 4.39
N VAL A 327 -0.83 10.90 5.12
CA VAL A 327 -1.05 9.72 5.95
C VAL A 327 -2.32 9.05 5.47
N THR A 328 -2.28 7.74 5.28
CA THR A 328 -3.46 6.93 4.90
C THR A 328 -3.64 5.79 5.88
N GLY A 329 -4.82 5.20 5.90
CA GLY A 329 -5.09 3.97 6.65
C GLY A 329 -5.31 4.17 8.17
N LEU A 330 -5.39 5.40 8.65
CA LEU A 330 -5.76 5.64 10.05
C LEU A 330 -7.26 5.42 10.24
N SER A 331 -7.62 4.50 11.14
CA SER A 331 -9.00 4.37 11.60
C SER A 331 -9.44 5.63 12.36
N PRO A 332 -10.70 6.09 12.18
CA PRO A 332 -11.27 7.17 12.98
C PRO A 332 -11.23 6.90 14.49
N GLU A 333 -11.20 5.64 14.89
CA GLU A 333 -11.13 5.22 16.30
C GLU A 333 -9.72 5.36 16.89
N HIS A 334 -8.71 5.61 16.08
CA HIS A 334 -7.34 5.74 16.53
C HIS A 334 -7.10 7.14 17.11
N GLY A 335 -6.61 7.27 18.34
CA GLY A 335 -6.36 8.56 19.00
C GLY A 335 -5.46 9.50 18.20
N LEU A 336 -4.52 8.98 17.40
CA LEU A 336 -3.69 9.75 16.47
C LEU A 336 -4.51 10.38 15.34
N TYR A 337 -5.62 9.73 14.90
CA TYR A 337 -6.52 10.30 13.90
C TYR A 337 -7.14 11.61 14.38
N GLU A 338 -7.70 11.64 15.60
CA GLU A 338 -8.28 12.85 16.16
C GLU A 338 -7.26 13.98 16.31
N MET A 339 -6.02 13.63 16.70
CA MET A 339 -4.93 14.60 16.83
C MET A 339 -4.56 15.20 15.48
N LEU A 340 -4.45 14.39 14.43
CA LEU A 340 -4.19 14.82 13.06
C LEU A 340 -5.37 15.63 12.51
N GLU A 341 -6.60 15.20 12.79
CA GLU A 341 -7.81 15.87 12.34
C GLU A 341 -7.95 17.29 12.88
N LYS A 342 -7.64 17.49 14.15
CA LYS A 342 -7.69 18.81 14.80
C LYS A 342 -6.64 19.79 14.25
N LYS A 343 -5.50 19.27 13.74
CA LYS A 343 -4.35 20.10 13.37
C LYS A 343 -4.25 20.39 11.87
N PHE A 344 -4.83 19.57 10.99
CA PHE A 344 -4.58 19.63 9.56
C PHE A 344 -5.85 19.88 8.72
N LEU A 345 -5.72 20.77 7.73
CA LEU A 345 -6.83 21.37 7.02
C LEU A 345 -7.38 20.55 5.85
N LEU A 346 -6.63 19.60 5.30
CA LEU A 346 -7.05 18.89 4.10
C LEU A 346 -7.26 17.41 4.39
N LYS A 347 -8.50 16.98 4.25
CA LYS A 347 -8.92 15.59 4.34
C LYS A 347 -9.52 15.16 3.03
N LEU A 348 -9.16 13.97 2.57
CA LEU A 348 -9.85 13.30 1.49
C LEU A 348 -10.40 11.99 2.04
N ARG A 349 -11.71 11.88 2.13
CA ARG A 349 -12.39 10.69 2.59
C ARG A 349 -12.54 9.69 1.45
N SER A 350 -12.36 8.42 1.75
CA SER A 350 -12.66 7.32 0.84
C SER A 350 -13.34 6.19 1.61
N GLU A 351 -14.17 5.43 0.92
CA GLU A 351 -14.81 4.25 1.52
C GLU A 351 -13.78 3.19 1.89
N GLY A 352 -14.06 2.44 2.97
CA GLY A 352 -13.26 1.29 3.38
C GLY A 352 -13.13 0.27 2.25
N ARG A 353 -11.91 -0.17 1.97
CA ARG A 353 -11.58 -0.96 0.78
C ARG A 353 -11.15 -2.37 1.09
N TYR A 354 -10.70 -2.66 2.32
CA TYR A 354 -10.21 -3.98 2.67
C TYR A 354 -11.33 -5.01 2.70
N CYS A 355 -11.16 -6.08 1.93
CA CYS A 355 -12.01 -7.25 1.97
C CYS A 355 -11.18 -8.44 2.45
N VAL A 356 -11.63 -9.08 3.53
CA VAL A 356 -10.95 -10.23 4.14
C VAL A 356 -11.90 -11.41 4.21
N LEU A 357 -11.37 -12.61 4.01
CA LEU A 357 -12.06 -13.88 4.24
C LEU A 357 -11.15 -14.76 5.10
N PHE A 358 -11.61 -15.08 6.31
CA PHE A 358 -10.97 -16.11 7.15
C PHE A 358 -11.56 -17.48 6.83
N ARG A 359 -10.69 -18.47 6.66
CA ARG A 359 -11.09 -19.86 6.49
C ARG A 359 -11.15 -20.53 7.87
N GLY A 360 -12.34 -21.00 8.25
CA GLY A 360 -12.56 -21.66 9.56
C GLY A 360 -12.56 -20.74 10.77
N GLY A 361 -12.38 -19.43 10.61
CA GLY A 361 -12.44 -18.44 11.69
C GLY A 361 -13.86 -17.99 11.98
N GLY A 362 -14.18 -17.80 13.28
CA GLY A 362 -15.42 -17.19 13.73
C GLY A 362 -15.51 -15.68 13.43
N ASP A 363 -16.64 -15.07 13.77
CA ASP A 363 -16.89 -13.65 13.56
C ASP A 363 -15.88 -12.74 14.31
N GLU A 364 -15.34 -13.23 15.42
CA GLU A 364 -14.33 -12.56 16.22
C GLU A 364 -13.02 -12.27 15.46
N MET A 365 -12.59 -13.17 14.58
CA MET A 365 -11.34 -12.98 13.78
C MET A 365 -11.40 -11.72 12.93
N TYR A 366 -12.58 -11.34 12.43
CA TYR A 366 -12.74 -10.14 11.63
C TYR A 366 -12.59 -8.85 12.45
N SER A 367 -12.97 -8.87 13.72
CA SER A 367 -12.79 -7.73 14.64
C SER A 367 -11.34 -7.58 15.11
N MET A 368 -10.60 -8.69 15.12
CA MET A 368 -9.19 -8.73 15.52
C MET A 368 -8.22 -8.35 14.41
N TYR A 369 -8.65 -8.41 13.13
CA TYR A 369 -7.77 -8.06 12.02
C TYR A 369 -7.36 -6.59 12.07
N ARG A 370 -6.07 -6.34 12.06
CA ARG A 370 -5.48 -5.00 12.00
C ARG A 370 -4.94 -4.75 10.60
N MET A 371 -5.56 -3.80 9.97
CA MET A 371 -5.12 -3.29 8.69
C MET A 371 -3.82 -2.51 8.85
N SER A 372 -2.84 -2.83 8.03
CA SER A 372 -1.59 -2.09 7.94
C SER A 372 -1.37 -1.57 6.54
N ASP A 373 -0.94 -0.33 6.41
CA ASP A 373 -0.48 0.23 5.14
C ASP A 373 0.84 -0.44 4.67
N LEU A 374 1.44 -1.30 5.51
CA LEU A 374 2.56 -2.16 5.16
C LEU A 374 2.13 -3.49 4.55
N ASP A 375 0.82 -3.82 4.59
CA ASP A 375 0.31 -4.99 3.87
C ASP A 375 0.83 -4.95 2.43
N PRO A 376 1.45 -6.04 1.93
CA PRO A 376 2.22 -6.01 0.68
C PRO A 376 1.46 -5.50 -0.53
N ASP A 377 0.15 -5.72 -0.57
CA ASP A 377 -0.73 -5.20 -1.62
C ASP A 377 -1.10 -3.72 -1.37
N GLY A 378 -1.33 -3.31 -0.12
CA GLY A 378 -1.64 -1.92 0.26
C GLY A 378 -0.44 -0.98 0.18
N GLY A 379 0.77 -1.52 0.42
CA GLY A 379 2.03 -0.77 0.43
C GLY A 379 2.70 -0.60 -0.92
N VAL A 380 2.27 -1.35 -1.95
CA VAL A 380 2.99 -1.49 -3.23
C VAL A 380 2.13 -1.12 -4.44
N ILE A 381 0.90 -0.63 -4.22
CA ILE A 381 -0.01 -0.20 -5.30
C ILE A 381 0.09 1.30 -5.57
#